data_920591eddae9a43569cd3ac5f949eabe
#
_entry.id   920591eddae9a43569cd3ac5f949eabe
#
_cell.length_a   1.000
_cell.length_b   1.000
_cell.length_c   1.000
_cell.angle_alpha   90.00
_cell.angle_beta   90.00
_cell.angle_gamma   90.00
#
_symmetry.space_group_name_H-M   'P 1'
#
loop_
_entity.id
_entity.type
_entity.pdbx_description
1 polymer ?
#
loop_
_entity_poly.entity_id
_entity_poly.type
_entity_poly.pdbx_seq_one_letter_code
_entity_poly.pdbx_strand_id
1 'polypeptide(L)'
;IYSCRGSVYWCGKAFLSLLLPEDAEFWTAKENTGPWEKELKKGNVYNQFQPGTNLLITNYPNSGASEMRSWCHETVAKDWQKFRSTENYNKLAYNTEFPWMADGNNGGISMNYGTKNKKGEWEVLRLYTFQSFKDGIYRRDAVLETDSTVKYQLADIPLPNGILRVDKVSVSEPTEICLGHYSLPRLNTNIQETSRKVDRQEVPVLSNGEYELAMIPLAGWNKVYTMYPEGLHPVSNQCGLIMTSDKLTDSKIYVMLQLWKKNDGKNTFSKKELSPVKSIRISEDKKQVIIQLSAKETKTILFQ
;
A
#
# COMPACT_ATOMS: atom_id res chain seq x y z
N ILE A 1 -2.67 11.28 -17.17
CA ILE A 1 -2.56 10.47 -18.39
C ILE A 1 -1.45 11.07 -19.25
N TYR A 2 -0.38 10.31 -19.49
CA TYR A 2 0.77 10.76 -20.27
C TYR A 2 0.56 10.68 -21.78
N SER A 3 -0.46 9.98 -22.22
CA SER A 3 -0.77 9.84 -23.63
C SER A 3 -2.27 10.03 -23.85
N CYS A 4 -2.63 10.74 -24.90
CA CYS A 4 -4.00 10.85 -25.34
C CYS A 4 -4.48 9.56 -26.04
N ARG A 5 -5.78 9.39 -26.20
CA ARG A 5 -6.36 8.22 -26.90
C ARG A 5 -5.85 8.07 -28.36
N GLY A 6 -5.37 9.13 -28.97
CA GLY A 6 -4.76 9.12 -30.30
C GLY A 6 -3.28 8.70 -30.34
N SER A 7 -2.65 8.45 -29.18
CA SER A 7 -1.22 8.11 -29.11
C SER A 7 -0.96 6.61 -29.35
N VAL A 8 -1.65 6.01 -30.31
CA VAL A 8 -1.47 4.59 -30.70
C VAL A 8 -0.03 4.27 -31.12
N TYR A 9 0.73 5.26 -31.60
CA TYR A 9 2.15 5.12 -31.98
C TYR A 9 3.07 4.72 -30.81
N TRP A 10 2.64 4.92 -29.56
CA TRP A 10 3.39 4.40 -28.42
C TRP A 10 3.56 2.87 -28.46
N CYS A 11 2.59 2.16 -29.02
CA CYS A 11 2.69 0.72 -29.22
C CYS A 11 3.82 0.35 -30.21
N GLY A 12 4.17 1.24 -31.15
CA GLY A 12 5.27 1.02 -32.08
C GLY A 12 6.64 0.90 -31.39
N LYS A 13 6.78 1.44 -30.18
CA LYS A 13 8.04 1.30 -29.40
C LYS A 13 8.34 -0.15 -29.04
N ALA A 14 7.33 -1.00 -28.92
CA ALA A 14 7.52 -2.43 -28.67
C ALA A 14 8.28 -3.13 -29.80
N PHE A 15 8.27 -2.55 -31.00
CA PHE A 15 8.91 -3.11 -32.19
C PHE A 15 10.27 -2.48 -32.50
N LEU A 16 10.79 -1.58 -31.67
CA LEU A 16 12.09 -0.94 -31.89
C LEU A 16 13.24 -1.96 -31.92
N SER A 17 13.10 -3.06 -31.22
CA SER A 17 14.08 -4.16 -31.28
C SER A 17 14.24 -4.76 -32.68
N LEU A 18 13.21 -4.71 -33.54
CA LEU A 18 13.31 -5.17 -34.93
C LEU A 18 14.30 -4.37 -35.78
N LEU A 19 14.75 -3.21 -35.32
CA LEU A 19 15.79 -2.42 -35.95
C LEU A 19 17.22 -2.90 -35.60
N LEU A 20 17.34 -3.82 -34.65
CA LEU A 20 18.62 -4.41 -34.27
C LEU A 20 19.03 -5.51 -35.27
N PRO A 21 20.32 -5.66 -35.56
CA PRO A 21 20.82 -6.80 -36.33
C PRO A 21 20.44 -8.13 -35.70
N GLU A 22 20.31 -9.17 -36.54
CA GLU A 22 19.92 -10.54 -36.04
C GLU A 22 20.94 -11.13 -35.07
N ASP A 23 22.20 -10.75 -35.16
CA ASP A 23 23.28 -11.15 -34.28
C ASP A 23 23.41 -10.29 -33.01
N ALA A 24 22.57 -9.27 -32.84
CA ALA A 24 22.62 -8.45 -31.64
C ALA A 24 22.42 -9.28 -30.36
N GLU A 25 23.11 -8.91 -29.31
CA GLU A 25 22.99 -9.57 -27.98
C GLU A 25 21.54 -9.63 -27.50
N PHE A 26 20.72 -8.63 -27.88
CA PHE A 26 19.28 -8.63 -27.59
C PHE A 26 18.57 -9.90 -28.07
N TRP A 27 18.98 -10.47 -29.22
CA TRP A 27 18.37 -11.67 -29.79
C TRP A 27 19.08 -12.96 -29.38
N THR A 28 20.38 -12.90 -29.15
CA THR A 28 21.25 -14.07 -29.00
C THR A 28 21.58 -14.37 -27.54
N ALA A 29 21.40 -13.41 -26.62
CA ALA A 29 21.65 -13.65 -25.21
C ALA A 29 20.68 -14.70 -24.62
N LYS A 30 21.21 -15.58 -23.80
CA LYS A 30 20.38 -16.54 -23.04
C LYS A 30 19.58 -15.80 -21.98
N GLU A 31 18.27 -15.99 -22.00
CA GLU A 31 17.39 -15.47 -20.95
C GLU A 31 17.79 -15.97 -19.56
N ASN A 32 17.65 -15.11 -18.58
CA ASN A 32 17.83 -15.43 -17.19
C ASN A 32 16.83 -14.63 -16.32
N THR A 33 16.64 -15.06 -15.09
CA THR A 33 15.72 -14.42 -14.14
C THR A 33 16.31 -13.20 -13.43
N GLY A 34 17.51 -12.74 -13.89
CA GLY A 34 18.23 -11.66 -13.22
C GLY A 34 18.57 -12.03 -11.76
N PRO A 35 18.35 -11.13 -10.80
CA PRO A 35 18.69 -11.37 -9.41
C PRO A 35 17.72 -12.30 -8.66
N TRP A 36 16.51 -12.55 -9.21
CA TRP A 36 15.42 -13.23 -8.47
C TRP A 36 15.79 -14.63 -7.95
N GLU A 37 16.53 -15.41 -8.70
CA GLU A 37 16.93 -16.75 -8.28
C GLU A 37 18.23 -16.78 -7.47
N LYS A 38 19.14 -15.86 -7.76
CA LYS A 38 20.51 -15.89 -7.23
C LYS A 38 20.68 -15.04 -5.97
N GLU A 39 20.07 -13.87 -5.94
CA GLU A 39 20.33 -12.83 -4.96
C GLU A 39 19.15 -12.61 -4.01
N LEU A 40 17.92 -12.62 -4.54
CA LEU A 40 16.73 -12.32 -3.78
C LEU A 40 16.21 -13.54 -3.02
N LYS A 41 16.51 -13.64 -1.74
CA LYS A 41 16.16 -14.79 -0.90
C LYS A 41 14.85 -14.57 -0.16
N LYS A 42 14.01 -15.61 -0.12
CA LYS A 42 12.77 -15.62 0.68
C LYS A 42 13.08 -15.30 2.15
N GLY A 43 12.11 -14.69 2.82
CA GLY A 43 12.24 -14.24 4.20
C GLY A 43 12.85 -12.85 4.37
N ASN A 44 13.35 -12.24 3.30
CA ASN A 44 13.89 -10.88 3.29
C ASN A 44 13.06 -9.96 2.40
N VAL A 45 13.32 -8.65 2.52
CA VAL A 45 12.89 -7.60 1.59
C VAL A 45 14.12 -6.88 1.05
N TYR A 46 14.03 -6.43 -0.18
CA TYR A 46 15.12 -5.73 -0.85
C TYR A 46 14.66 -4.36 -1.30
N ASN A 47 15.15 -3.37 -0.59
CA ASN A 47 14.80 -1.98 -0.80
C ASN A 47 15.84 -1.30 -1.69
N GLN A 48 15.38 -0.67 -2.77
CA GLN A 48 16.19 0.17 -3.63
C GLN A 48 15.61 1.58 -3.65
N PHE A 49 16.29 2.49 -3.00
CA PHE A 49 15.91 3.89 -2.95
C PHE A 49 16.59 4.68 -4.07
N GLN A 50 15.82 5.50 -4.75
CA GLN A 50 16.26 6.39 -5.83
C GLN A 50 16.25 7.84 -5.33
N PRO A 51 17.40 8.38 -4.87
CA PRO A 51 17.43 9.68 -4.18
C PRO A 51 17.05 10.85 -5.10
N GLY A 52 17.29 10.74 -6.42
CA GLY A 52 16.93 11.80 -7.36
C GLY A 52 15.43 12.00 -7.53
N THR A 53 14.64 10.96 -7.33
CA THR A 53 13.19 10.96 -7.49
C THR A 53 12.45 10.68 -6.18
N ASN A 54 13.17 10.40 -5.09
CA ASN A 54 12.61 9.98 -3.81
C ASN A 54 11.69 8.74 -3.91
N LEU A 55 11.94 7.88 -4.90
CA LEU A 55 11.20 6.63 -5.09
C LEU A 55 11.84 5.51 -4.28
N LEU A 56 11.01 4.69 -3.65
CA LEU A 56 11.43 3.44 -3.04
C LEU A 56 10.81 2.27 -3.81
N ILE A 57 11.66 1.42 -4.37
CA ILE A 57 11.25 0.14 -4.95
C ILE A 57 11.61 -0.95 -3.94
N THR A 58 10.65 -1.78 -3.60
CA THR A 58 10.83 -2.91 -2.68
C THR A 58 10.49 -4.20 -3.41
N ASN A 59 11.42 -5.15 -3.43
CA ASN A 59 11.18 -6.50 -3.95
C ASN A 59 10.87 -7.46 -2.81
N TYR A 60 9.85 -8.29 -3.00
CA TYR A 60 9.32 -9.26 -2.04
C TYR A 60 9.48 -10.70 -2.55
N PRO A 61 10.60 -11.36 -2.29
CA PRO A 61 10.85 -12.70 -2.82
C PRO A 61 9.87 -13.77 -2.36
N ASN A 62 9.14 -13.53 -1.26
CA ASN A 62 8.13 -14.49 -0.79
C ASN A 62 6.95 -14.61 -1.77
N SER A 63 6.56 -13.53 -2.42
CA SER A 63 5.45 -13.49 -3.37
C SER A 63 5.87 -13.28 -4.83
N GLY A 64 7.12 -12.89 -5.08
CA GLY A 64 7.58 -12.46 -6.39
C GLY A 64 7.18 -11.03 -6.75
N ALA A 65 6.53 -10.31 -5.84
CA ALA A 65 6.05 -8.96 -6.07
C ALA A 65 7.17 -7.92 -6.00
N SER A 66 6.98 -6.84 -6.76
CA SER A 66 7.70 -5.58 -6.59
C SER A 66 6.70 -4.49 -6.22
N GLU A 67 7.11 -3.58 -5.36
CA GLU A 67 6.26 -2.49 -4.88
C GLU A 67 7.00 -1.16 -5.00
N MET A 68 6.31 -0.15 -5.47
CA MET A 68 6.81 1.21 -5.58
C MET A 68 6.08 2.13 -4.59
N ARG A 69 6.86 2.90 -3.84
CA ARG A 69 6.38 4.04 -3.06
C ARG A 69 6.92 5.32 -3.68
N SER A 70 6.03 6.25 -3.89
CA SER A 70 6.38 7.57 -4.42
C SER A 70 5.81 8.67 -3.52
N TRP A 71 6.33 9.86 -3.69
CA TRP A 71 5.66 11.07 -3.33
C TRP A 71 5.11 11.68 -4.61
N CYS A 72 3.84 11.83 -4.72
CA CYS A 72 3.24 12.60 -5.79
C CYS A 72 2.58 13.81 -5.16
N HIS A 73 2.72 14.98 -5.76
CA HIS A 73 1.91 16.11 -5.43
C HIS A 73 1.23 16.60 -6.70
N GLU A 74 -0.05 16.46 -6.76
CA GLU A 74 -0.86 17.26 -7.64
C GLU A 74 -1.40 18.43 -6.84
N THR A 75 -1.03 19.62 -7.27
CA THR A 75 -1.25 20.83 -6.50
C THR A 75 -2.71 21.26 -6.40
N VAL A 76 -3.58 20.82 -7.30
CA VAL A 76 -5.02 21.13 -7.26
C VAL A 76 -5.83 20.02 -7.90
N ALA A 77 -6.73 19.40 -7.15
CA ALA A 77 -7.74 18.55 -7.75
C ALA A 77 -8.79 19.40 -8.45
N LYS A 78 -8.85 19.31 -9.74
CA LYS A 78 -10.06 19.68 -10.48
C LYS A 78 -11.14 18.64 -10.19
N ASP A 79 -12.42 19.01 -10.24
CA ASP A 79 -13.52 18.12 -9.86
C ASP A 79 -13.52 16.78 -10.60
N TRP A 80 -13.13 16.76 -11.87
CA TRP A 80 -13.00 15.55 -12.64
C TRP A 80 -11.79 14.68 -12.26
N GLN A 81 -10.79 15.20 -11.56
CA GLN A 81 -9.60 14.48 -11.10
C GLN A 81 -9.83 13.75 -9.79
N LYS A 82 -10.84 14.11 -9.00
CA LYS A 82 -11.18 13.41 -7.76
C LYS A 82 -11.40 11.93 -7.99
N PHE A 83 -12.09 11.59 -9.05
CA PHE A 83 -12.34 10.20 -9.43
C PHE A 83 -11.09 9.48 -9.98
N ARG A 84 -10.15 10.23 -10.56
CA ARG A 84 -8.95 9.71 -11.23
C ARG A 84 -7.66 9.95 -10.45
N SER A 85 -7.78 10.27 -9.17
CA SER A 85 -6.62 10.54 -8.31
C SER A 85 -5.62 9.37 -8.26
N THR A 86 -6.12 8.15 -8.45
CA THR A 86 -5.31 6.92 -8.46
C THR A 86 -4.42 6.77 -9.69
N GLU A 87 -4.74 7.45 -10.79
CA GLU A 87 -3.97 7.40 -12.03
C GLU A 87 -2.65 8.19 -11.95
N ASN A 88 -2.47 9.01 -10.90
CA ASN A 88 -1.37 9.96 -10.77
C ASN A 88 -0.43 9.64 -9.61
N TYR A 89 -0.24 8.36 -9.29
CA TYR A 89 0.67 7.90 -8.23
C TYR A 89 0.28 8.39 -6.82
N ASN A 90 -1.00 8.60 -6.57
CA ASN A 90 -1.51 9.10 -5.29
C ASN A 90 -1.75 8.01 -4.24
N LYS A 91 -1.59 6.74 -4.58
CA LYS A 91 -1.70 5.66 -3.60
C LYS A 91 -0.49 5.67 -2.66
N LEU A 92 -0.66 5.12 -1.48
CA LEU A 92 0.44 4.95 -0.53
C LEU A 92 1.53 4.02 -1.06
N ALA A 93 1.15 3.04 -1.88
CA ALA A 93 2.06 2.16 -2.61
C ALA A 93 1.37 1.54 -3.82
N TYR A 94 2.16 1.11 -4.80
CA TYR A 94 1.74 0.37 -5.99
C TYR A 94 2.49 -0.94 -6.05
N ASN A 95 1.78 -2.04 -6.28
CA ASN A 95 2.32 -3.39 -6.26
C ASN A 95 2.04 -4.10 -7.57
N THR A 96 2.98 -4.90 -8.08
CA THR A 96 2.85 -5.61 -9.35
C THR A 96 1.74 -6.65 -9.36
N GLU A 97 1.40 -7.20 -8.20
CA GLU A 97 0.40 -8.28 -8.06
C GLU A 97 -1.02 -7.75 -7.78
N PHE A 98 -1.11 -6.50 -7.33
CA PHE A 98 -2.38 -5.88 -6.96
C PHE A 98 -2.61 -4.60 -7.76
N PRO A 99 -3.25 -4.70 -8.96
CA PRO A 99 -3.61 -3.52 -9.73
C PRO A 99 -4.42 -2.54 -8.88
N TRP A 100 -4.12 -1.26 -9.02
CA TRP A 100 -4.83 -0.24 -8.24
C TRP A 100 -6.31 -0.13 -8.65
N MET A 101 -7.16 0.00 -7.67
CA MET A 101 -8.59 0.20 -7.81
C MET A 101 -8.90 1.70 -7.77
N ALA A 102 -9.86 2.17 -8.56
CA ALA A 102 -10.39 3.52 -8.43
C ALA A 102 -11.08 3.71 -7.07
N ASP A 103 -11.05 4.94 -6.54
CA ASP A 103 -11.65 5.24 -5.25
C ASP A 103 -13.18 5.35 -5.35
N GLY A 104 -13.88 4.71 -4.43
CA GLY A 104 -15.33 4.70 -4.39
C GLY A 104 -15.89 5.84 -3.53
N ASN A 105 -17.00 6.44 -3.97
CA ASN A 105 -17.68 7.51 -3.23
C ASN A 105 -18.23 7.06 -1.86
N ASN A 106 -18.39 5.75 -1.65
CA ASN A 106 -18.85 5.15 -0.41
C ASN A 106 -17.72 4.88 0.60
N GLY A 107 -16.50 5.37 0.34
CA GLY A 107 -15.34 5.13 1.18
C GLY A 107 -14.59 3.83 0.88
N GLY A 108 -14.91 3.13 -0.21
CA GLY A 108 -14.12 2.01 -0.72
C GLY A 108 -12.82 2.53 -1.35
N ILE A 109 -11.78 2.70 -0.53
CA ILE A 109 -10.51 3.33 -0.88
C ILE A 109 -9.40 2.31 -0.73
N SER A 110 -8.71 1.98 -1.83
CA SER A 110 -7.61 1.00 -1.79
C SER A 110 -6.25 1.66 -1.64
N MET A 111 -5.42 1.11 -0.76
CA MET A 111 -4.04 1.52 -0.49
C MET A 111 -3.89 3.04 -0.37
N ASN A 112 -4.81 3.64 0.38
CA ASN A 112 -4.80 5.06 0.71
C ASN A 112 -5.61 5.35 1.97
N TYR A 113 -5.43 6.54 2.52
CA TYR A 113 -6.30 7.13 3.50
C TYR A 113 -7.46 7.87 2.83
N GLY A 114 -8.64 7.76 3.41
CA GLY A 114 -9.76 8.64 3.17
C GLY A 114 -10.08 9.43 4.42
N THR A 115 -10.50 10.67 4.22
CA THR A 115 -10.97 11.55 5.29
C THR A 115 -12.29 12.16 4.87
N LYS A 116 -13.28 12.20 5.74
CA LYS A 116 -14.49 12.97 5.47
C LYS A 116 -14.19 14.45 5.54
N ASN A 117 -14.42 15.15 4.45
CA ASN A 117 -14.30 16.60 4.39
C ASN A 117 -15.50 17.29 5.08
N LYS A 118 -15.47 18.61 5.19
CA LYS A 118 -16.55 19.42 5.80
C LYS A 118 -17.92 19.28 5.12
N LYS A 119 -17.96 18.74 3.89
CA LYS A 119 -19.19 18.41 3.16
C LYS A 119 -19.69 16.99 3.44
N GLY A 120 -18.97 16.19 4.23
CA GLY A 120 -19.28 14.79 4.50
C GLY A 120 -18.88 13.84 3.36
N GLU A 121 -18.12 14.29 2.37
CA GLU A 121 -17.61 13.48 1.26
C GLU A 121 -16.26 12.88 1.62
N TRP A 122 -15.96 11.68 1.11
CA TRP A 122 -14.65 11.07 1.25
C TRP A 122 -13.65 11.75 0.31
N GLU A 123 -12.55 12.19 0.89
CA GLU A 123 -11.40 12.76 0.19
C GLU A 123 -10.16 11.92 0.47
N VAL A 124 -9.42 11.53 -0.58
CA VAL A 124 -8.20 10.74 -0.48
C VAL A 124 -6.97 11.64 -0.37
N LEU A 125 -5.92 11.13 0.26
CA LEU A 125 -4.65 11.85 0.32
C LEU A 125 -4.01 11.91 -1.07
N ARG A 126 -3.46 13.10 -1.40
CA ARG A 126 -2.77 13.36 -2.66
C ARG A 126 -1.57 14.28 -2.53
N LEU A 127 -1.56 15.14 -1.53
CA LEU A 127 -0.49 16.11 -1.31
C LEU A 127 0.56 15.54 -0.37
N TYR A 128 1.44 14.71 -0.91
CA TYR A 128 2.54 14.13 -0.16
C TYR A 128 3.80 14.98 -0.25
N THR A 129 4.54 15.03 0.82
CA THR A 129 5.89 15.60 0.89
C THR A 129 6.85 14.52 1.41
N PHE A 130 7.84 14.15 0.62
CA PHE A 130 8.87 13.21 1.04
C PHE A 130 9.67 13.78 2.22
N GLN A 131 9.90 12.97 3.23
CA GLN A 131 10.69 13.33 4.41
C GLN A 131 12.03 12.61 4.44
N SER A 132 12.03 11.29 4.35
CA SER A 132 13.26 10.51 4.42
C SER A 132 13.05 9.04 4.01
N PHE A 133 14.16 8.39 3.61
CA PHE A 133 14.28 6.94 3.65
C PHE A 133 15.54 6.60 4.44
N LYS A 134 15.37 6.04 5.62
CA LYS A 134 16.45 5.68 6.53
C LYS A 134 16.08 4.45 7.36
N ASP A 135 17.03 3.56 7.61
CA ASP A 135 16.86 2.34 8.42
C ASP A 135 15.68 1.44 7.96
N GLY A 136 15.42 1.44 6.65
CA GLY A 136 14.30 0.71 6.05
C GLY A 136 12.92 1.33 6.31
N ILE A 137 12.87 2.59 6.76
CA ILE A 137 11.63 3.34 7.01
C ILE A 137 11.49 4.43 5.95
N TYR A 138 10.41 4.37 5.16
CA TYR A 138 10.07 5.40 4.18
C TYR A 138 9.05 6.37 4.79
N ARG A 139 9.40 7.64 4.86
CA ARG A 139 8.59 8.66 5.53
C ARG A 139 8.10 9.73 4.58
N ARG A 140 6.83 10.07 4.73
CA ARG A 140 6.15 11.16 4.02
C ARG A 140 5.23 11.88 4.98
N ASP A 141 5.05 13.18 4.74
CA ASP A 141 3.94 13.94 5.30
C ASP A 141 2.87 14.13 4.24
N ALA A 142 1.63 14.30 4.64
CA ALA A 142 0.55 14.67 3.78
C ALA A 142 -0.42 15.60 4.50
N VAL A 143 -1.11 16.40 3.72
CA VAL A 143 -2.23 17.24 4.18
C VAL A 143 -3.45 16.95 3.33
N LEU A 144 -4.62 17.13 3.91
CA LEU A 144 -5.85 17.06 3.13
C LEU A 144 -5.93 18.32 2.24
N GLU A 145 -6.32 18.16 0.98
CA GLU A 145 -6.31 19.24 0.01
C GLU A 145 -7.36 20.31 0.35
N THR A 146 -8.54 19.90 0.80
CA THR A 146 -9.62 20.82 1.18
C THR A 146 -9.49 21.36 2.60
N ASP A 147 -8.63 20.78 3.44
CA ASP A 147 -8.40 21.22 4.81
C ASP A 147 -6.97 20.92 5.28
N SER A 148 -6.06 21.87 5.14
CA SER A 148 -4.66 21.76 5.52
C SER A 148 -4.41 21.58 7.04
N THR A 149 -5.44 21.70 7.87
CA THR A 149 -5.35 21.41 9.31
C THR A 149 -5.38 19.91 9.60
N VAL A 150 -5.87 19.10 8.65
CA VAL A 150 -5.81 17.65 8.69
C VAL A 150 -4.44 17.20 8.16
N LYS A 151 -3.61 16.72 9.05
CA LYS A 151 -2.20 16.38 8.78
C LYS A 151 -1.92 14.92 9.03
N TYR A 152 -1.14 14.33 8.15
CA TYR A 152 -0.67 12.96 8.22
C TYR A 152 0.87 12.93 8.22
N GLN A 153 1.45 12.27 9.18
CA GLN A 153 2.86 11.90 9.20
C GLN A 153 2.94 10.39 9.03
N LEU A 154 3.42 9.94 7.88
CA LEU A 154 3.33 8.56 7.43
C LEU A 154 4.70 7.89 7.48
N ALA A 155 4.76 6.67 7.99
CA ALA A 155 5.96 5.84 8.00
C ALA A 155 5.63 4.41 7.57
N ASP A 156 6.25 3.97 6.48
CA ASP A 156 6.13 2.63 5.92
C ASP A 156 7.39 1.82 6.19
N ILE A 157 7.23 0.62 6.73
CA ILE A 157 8.29 -0.35 6.95
C ILE A 157 7.95 -1.61 6.16
N PRO A 158 8.61 -1.88 5.01
CA PRO A 158 8.44 -3.12 4.30
C PRO A 158 8.84 -4.33 5.14
N LEU A 159 8.00 -5.35 5.13
CA LEU A 159 8.22 -6.65 5.78
C LEU A 159 8.12 -7.78 4.73
N PRO A 160 8.67 -8.97 4.95
CA PRO A 160 8.71 -10.05 3.96
C PRO A 160 7.35 -10.42 3.32
N ASN A 161 6.24 -10.19 4.02
CA ASN A 161 4.88 -10.48 3.56
C ASN A 161 3.96 -9.25 3.62
N GLY A 162 4.50 -8.04 3.50
CA GLY A 162 3.65 -6.85 3.55
C GLY A 162 4.32 -5.59 4.04
N ILE A 163 3.52 -4.74 4.67
CA ILE A 163 3.93 -3.42 5.16
C ILE A 163 3.47 -3.28 6.62
N LEU A 164 4.36 -2.80 7.46
CA LEU A 164 4.01 -2.23 8.74
C LEU A 164 3.91 -0.70 8.58
N ARG A 165 2.73 -0.16 8.80
CA ARG A 165 2.46 1.28 8.79
C ARG A 165 2.44 1.83 10.19
N VAL A 166 3.09 2.95 10.39
CA VAL A 166 3.09 3.70 11.65
C VAL A 166 2.84 5.15 11.33
N ASP A 167 1.63 5.60 11.56
CA ASP A 167 1.17 6.89 11.08
C ASP A 167 0.65 7.72 12.26
N LYS A 168 0.94 9.02 12.26
CA LYS A 168 0.33 10.00 13.16
C LYS A 168 -0.62 10.86 12.35
N VAL A 169 -1.87 10.91 12.77
CA VAL A 169 -2.89 11.75 12.14
C VAL A 169 -3.34 12.80 13.15
N SER A 170 -3.42 14.04 12.70
CA SER A 170 -3.86 15.18 13.53
C SER A 170 -4.94 15.96 12.80
N VAL A 171 -5.97 16.34 13.56
CA VAL A 171 -7.11 17.11 13.06
C VAL A 171 -7.42 18.27 14.02
N SER A 172 -7.94 19.38 13.49
CA SER A 172 -8.39 20.50 14.31
C SER A 172 -9.86 20.37 14.73
N GLU A 173 -10.63 19.58 13.98
CA GLU A 173 -12.05 19.31 14.23
C GLU A 173 -12.32 17.82 14.10
N PRO A 174 -13.31 17.27 14.85
CA PRO A 174 -13.66 15.86 14.76
C PRO A 174 -14.01 15.45 13.34
N THR A 175 -13.35 14.43 12.82
CA THR A 175 -13.62 13.90 11.49
C THR A 175 -13.53 12.37 11.46
N GLU A 176 -14.09 11.77 10.43
CA GLU A 176 -13.98 10.35 10.17
C GLU A 176 -12.84 10.09 9.16
N ILE A 177 -11.99 9.15 9.51
CA ILE A 177 -10.89 8.70 8.66
C ILE A 177 -11.03 7.21 8.38
N CYS A 178 -10.53 6.76 7.24
CA CYS A 178 -10.41 5.35 6.91
C CYS A 178 -9.05 5.06 6.25
N LEU A 179 -8.65 3.80 6.29
CA LEU A 179 -7.48 3.27 5.60
C LEU A 179 -7.87 1.97 4.91
N GLY A 180 -7.53 1.82 3.64
CA GLY A 180 -7.74 0.59 2.89
C GLY A 180 -6.45 -0.16 2.58
N HIS A 181 -6.59 -1.47 2.43
CA HIS A 181 -5.56 -2.36 1.91
C HIS A 181 -5.54 -2.33 0.38
N TYR A 182 -4.67 -3.10 -0.27
CA TYR A 182 -4.82 -3.45 -1.67
C TYR A 182 -6.20 -4.08 -1.92
N SER A 183 -6.74 -3.86 -3.10
CA SER A 183 -7.95 -4.55 -3.55
C SER A 183 -7.58 -5.91 -4.15
N LEU A 184 -8.38 -6.92 -3.84
CA LEU A 184 -8.21 -8.28 -4.33
C LEU A 184 -9.26 -8.55 -5.42
N PRO A 185 -8.88 -8.66 -6.71
CA PRO A 185 -9.83 -8.91 -7.77
C PRO A 185 -10.43 -10.32 -7.68
N ARG A 186 -11.69 -10.46 -8.05
CA ARG A 186 -12.24 -11.77 -8.36
C ARG A 186 -11.61 -12.25 -9.67
N LEU A 187 -10.96 -13.40 -9.61
CA LEU A 187 -10.38 -14.08 -10.76
C LEU A 187 -11.28 -15.26 -11.19
N ASN A 188 -10.71 -16.46 -11.22
CA ASN A 188 -11.43 -17.68 -11.63
C ASN A 188 -12.38 -18.20 -10.54
N THR A 189 -12.16 -17.82 -9.29
CA THR A 189 -12.98 -18.22 -8.14
C THR A 189 -13.61 -17.02 -7.45
N ASN A 190 -14.68 -17.25 -6.70
CA ASN A 190 -15.25 -16.20 -5.86
C ASN A 190 -14.25 -15.81 -4.77
N ILE A 191 -14.26 -14.54 -4.38
CA ILE A 191 -13.50 -14.08 -3.23
C ILE A 191 -14.05 -14.76 -1.98
N GLN A 192 -13.18 -15.42 -1.25
CA GLN A 192 -13.48 -16.08 0.01
C GLN A 192 -13.03 -15.19 1.16
N GLU A 193 -13.90 -15.03 2.13
CA GLU A 193 -13.59 -14.37 3.40
C GLU A 193 -13.52 -15.42 4.50
N THR A 194 -12.43 -15.39 5.25
CA THR A 194 -12.25 -16.20 6.46
C THR A 194 -11.82 -15.30 7.60
N SER A 195 -12.07 -15.74 8.85
CA SER A 195 -11.58 -15.05 10.04
C SER A 195 -10.38 -15.79 10.61
N ARG A 196 -9.40 -15.04 11.11
CA ARG A 196 -8.23 -15.57 11.81
C ARG A 196 -8.08 -14.87 13.16
N LYS A 197 -7.85 -15.66 14.19
CA LYS A 197 -7.55 -15.14 15.53
C LYS A 197 -6.09 -14.75 15.62
N VAL A 198 -5.83 -13.45 15.79
CA VAL A 198 -4.50 -12.87 16.03
C VAL A 198 -4.55 -12.23 17.42
N ASP A 199 -3.79 -12.81 18.36
CA ASP A 199 -3.85 -12.48 19.79
C ASP A 199 -5.28 -12.53 20.35
N ARG A 200 -5.89 -11.40 20.67
CA ARG A 200 -7.24 -11.31 21.23
C ARG A 200 -8.30 -10.82 20.26
N GLN A 201 -7.93 -10.58 19.01
CA GLN A 201 -8.83 -10.04 17.97
C GLN A 201 -9.03 -11.04 16.83
N GLU A 202 -10.19 -11.00 16.22
CA GLU A 202 -10.46 -11.66 14.96
C GLU A 202 -10.24 -10.68 13.82
N VAL A 203 -9.47 -11.11 12.82
CA VAL A 203 -9.17 -10.30 11.64
C VAL A 203 -9.62 -11.02 10.37
N PRO A 204 -10.20 -10.30 9.40
CA PRO A 204 -10.58 -10.89 8.13
C PRO A 204 -9.33 -11.21 7.30
N VAL A 205 -9.42 -12.32 6.58
CA VAL A 205 -8.50 -12.71 5.53
C VAL A 205 -9.31 -12.93 4.27
N LEU A 206 -8.99 -12.20 3.20
CA LEU A 206 -9.58 -12.36 1.89
C LEU A 206 -8.68 -13.22 1.01
N SER A 207 -9.28 -14.13 0.23
CA SER A 207 -8.59 -14.95 -0.77
C SER A 207 -9.34 -14.96 -2.10
N ASN A 208 -8.61 -14.86 -3.21
CA ASN A 208 -9.15 -15.08 -4.56
C ASN A 208 -8.65 -16.38 -5.21
N GLY A 209 -8.03 -17.26 -4.40
CA GLY A 209 -7.41 -18.50 -4.85
C GLY A 209 -5.94 -18.36 -5.24
N GLU A 210 -5.50 -17.19 -5.70
CA GLU A 210 -4.09 -16.93 -6.04
C GLU A 210 -3.35 -16.14 -4.95
N TYR A 211 -4.05 -15.23 -4.29
CA TYR A 211 -3.50 -14.39 -3.22
C TYR A 211 -4.40 -14.34 -2.01
N GLU A 212 -3.80 -14.11 -0.87
CA GLU A 212 -4.48 -13.79 0.39
C GLU A 212 -4.05 -12.40 0.86
N LEU A 213 -5.02 -11.65 1.41
CA LEU A 213 -4.80 -10.35 2.06
C LEU A 213 -5.26 -10.43 3.52
N ALA A 214 -4.50 -9.79 4.41
CA ALA A 214 -4.89 -9.60 5.80
C ALA A 214 -4.53 -8.19 6.26
N MET A 215 -5.35 -7.61 7.13
CA MET A 215 -5.13 -6.30 7.73
C MET A 215 -5.30 -6.40 9.24
N ILE A 216 -4.24 -6.10 10.00
CA ILE A 216 -4.18 -6.36 11.44
C ILE A 216 -3.90 -5.05 12.17
N PRO A 217 -4.89 -4.52 12.91
CA PRO A 217 -4.72 -3.33 13.72
C PRO A 217 -3.87 -3.66 14.96
N LEU A 218 -2.76 -2.95 15.14
CA LEU A 218 -1.86 -3.14 16.27
C LEU A 218 -1.99 -2.04 17.32
N ALA A 219 -2.30 -0.82 16.88
CA ALA A 219 -2.61 0.30 17.77
C ALA A 219 -3.47 1.36 17.06
N GLY A 220 -4.27 2.07 17.82
CA GLY A 220 -5.07 3.21 17.36
C GLY A 220 -6.39 2.83 16.69
N TRP A 221 -6.38 1.89 15.77
CA TRP A 221 -7.56 1.39 15.08
C TRP A 221 -8.40 0.46 15.96
N ASN A 222 -9.72 0.56 15.84
CA ASN A 222 -10.64 -0.23 16.66
C ASN A 222 -11.16 -1.48 15.94
N LYS A 223 -11.45 -1.36 14.64
CA LYS A 223 -12.11 -2.43 13.88
C LYS A 223 -11.63 -2.46 12.43
N VAL A 224 -11.48 -3.68 11.92
CA VAL A 224 -11.26 -3.97 10.50
C VAL A 224 -12.52 -4.61 9.94
N TYR A 225 -12.90 -4.28 8.72
CA TYR A 225 -14.08 -4.79 8.03
C TYR A 225 -13.78 -4.99 6.54
N THR A 226 -14.62 -5.73 5.87
CA THR A 226 -14.52 -6.01 4.45
C THR A 226 -15.56 -5.24 3.66
N MET A 227 -15.21 -4.87 2.44
CA MET A 227 -16.11 -4.31 1.43
C MET A 227 -15.91 -5.04 0.11
N TYR A 228 -16.94 -5.02 -0.71
CA TYR A 228 -16.93 -5.65 -2.03
C TYR A 228 -17.36 -4.63 -3.11
N PRO A 229 -16.47 -3.68 -3.46
CA PRO A 229 -16.77 -2.71 -4.50
C PRO A 229 -16.96 -3.37 -5.87
N GLU A 230 -17.86 -2.79 -6.67
CA GLU A 230 -18.11 -3.23 -8.04
C GLU A 230 -17.78 -2.11 -9.03
N GLY A 231 -17.26 -2.49 -10.20
CA GLY A 231 -16.96 -1.56 -11.30
C GLY A 231 -15.79 -0.61 -11.09
N LEU A 232 -15.04 -0.76 -9.99
CA LEU A 232 -13.91 0.13 -9.65
C LEU A 232 -12.54 -0.51 -9.93
N HIS A 233 -12.46 -1.83 -10.06
CA HIS A 233 -11.21 -2.53 -10.27
C HIS A 233 -10.92 -2.72 -11.77
N PRO A 234 -9.67 -2.48 -12.25
CA PRO A 234 -9.36 -2.45 -13.69
C PRO A 234 -9.46 -3.81 -14.39
N VAL A 235 -9.30 -4.92 -13.67
CA VAL A 235 -9.29 -6.27 -14.26
C VAL A 235 -10.47 -7.14 -13.84
N SER A 236 -11.33 -6.66 -12.94
CA SER A 236 -12.50 -7.43 -12.47
C SER A 236 -13.63 -6.50 -12.06
N ASN A 237 -14.86 -6.84 -12.45
CA ASN A 237 -16.03 -6.08 -11.98
C ASN A 237 -16.25 -6.20 -10.46
N GLN A 238 -15.78 -7.28 -9.84
CA GLN A 238 -15.89 -7.52 -8.41
C GLN A 238 -14.51 -7.64 -7.77
N CYS A 239 -14.33 -7.00 -6.64
CA CYS A 239 -13.11 -7.12 -5.83
C CYS A 239 -13.45 -7.14 -4.34
N GLY A 240 -12.53 -7.68 -3.54
CA GLY A 240 -12.59 -7.61 -2.08
C GLY A 240 -11.61 -6.56 -1.58
N LEU A 241 -12.01 -5.83 -0.58
CA LEU A 241 -11.22 -4.77 0.05
C LEU A 241 -11.31 -4.91 1.57
N ILE A 242 -10.17 -4.90 2.25
CA ILE A 242 -10.12 -4.84 3.71
C ILE A 242 -9.86 -3.39 4.10
N MET A 243 -10.69 -2.89 5.01
CA MET A 243 -10.71 -1.49 5.44
C MET A 243 -10.71 -1.38 6.96
N THR A 244 -10.30 -0.23 7.43
CA THR A 244 -10.52 0.22 8.81
C THR A 244 -11.00 1.66 8.81
N SER A 245 -11.70 2.07 9.86
CA SER A 245 -12.11 3.45 10.06
C SER A 245 -12.03 3.84 11.52
N ASP A 246 -11.91 5.13 11.77
CA ASP A 246 -11.96 5.71 13.12
C ASP A 246 -12.57 7.11 13.07
N LYS A 247 -13.16 7.56 14.17
CA LYS A 247 -13.58 8.93 14.38
C LYS A 247 -12.52 9.64 15.21
N LEU A 248 -11.72 10.46 14.55
CA LEU A 248 -10.62 11.17 15.17
C LEU A 248 -11.08 12.55 15.65
N THR A 249 -10.73 12.90 16.89
CA THR A 249 -11.12 14.18 17.53
C THR A 249 -9.94 15.11 17.78
N ASP A 250 -8.70 14.59 17.69
CA ASP A 250 -7.47 15.31 17.96
C ASP A 250 -6.32 14.63 17.22
N SER A 251 -5.20 14.38 17.88
CA SER A 251 -4.05 13.67 17.34
C SER A 251 -3.99 12.23 17.85
N LYS A 252 -3.75 11.28 16.94
CA LYS A 252 -3.65 9.87 17.29
C LYS A 252 -2.59 9.16 16.46
N ILE A 253 -1.91 8.18 17.08
CA ILE A 253 -1.00 7.27 16.40
C ILE A 253 -1.73 6.00 16.03
N TYR A 254 -1.52 5.57 14.81
CA TYR A 254 -2.07 4.35 14.24
C TYR A 254 -0.94 3.42 13.82
N VAL A 255 -1.07 2.16 14.18
CA VAL A 255 -0.15 1.11 13.75
C VAL A 255 -0.95 -0.02 13.10
N MET A 256 -0.59 -0.36 11.87
CA MET A 256 -1.32 -1.32 11.06
C MET A 256 -0.36 -2.24 10.30
N LEU A 257 -0.65 -3.53 10.29
CA LEU A 257 -0.06 -4.48 9.36
C LEU A 257 -0.99 -4.64 8.15
N GLN A 258 -0.46 -4.45 6.97
CA GLN A 258 -1.09 -4.75 5.68
C GLN A 258 -0.29 -5.88 5.04
N LEU A 259 -0.83 -7.09 5.09
CA LEU A 259 -0.13 -8.32 4.69
C LEU A 259 -0.74 -8.93 3.44
N TRP A 260 0.11 -9.51 2.61
CA TRP A 260 -0.30 -10.32 1.46
C TRP A 260 0.56 -11.55 1.34
N LYS A 261 -0.01 -12.58 0.71
CA LYS A 261 0.67 -13.85 0.47
C LYS A 261 0.20 -14.41 -0.86
N LYS A 262 1.12 -14.94 -1.65
CA LYS A 262 0.78 -15.77 -2.80
C LYS A 262 0.34 -17.13 -2.32
N ASN A 263 -0.82 -17.57 -2.77
CA ASN A 263 -1.34 -18.90 -2.42
C ASN A 263 -0.64 -19.94 -3.30
N ASP A 264 0.06 -20.88 -2.68
CA ASP A 264 0.70 -22.00 -3.36
C ASP A 264 -0.16 -23.28 -3.35
N GLY A 265 -1.45 -23.14 -3.08
CA GLY A 265 -2.43 -24.23 -2.99
C GLY A 265 -2.38 -25.03 -1.69
N LYS A 266 -1.44 -24.73 -0.80
CA LYS A 266 -1.24 -25.49 0.46
C LYS A 266 -1.24 -24.65 1.72
N ASN A 267 -0.98 -23.34 1.61
CA ASN A 267 -0.66 -22.53 2.78
C ASN A 267 -1.47 -21.23 2.82
N THR A 268 -2.44 -21.17 3.70
CA THR A 268 -2.98 -19.91 4.22
C THR A 268 -1.95 -19.26 5.14
N PHE A 269 -2.17 -18.00 5.52
CA PHE A 269 -1.34 -17.33 6.52
C PHE A 269 -1.14 -18.18 7.77
N SER A 270 0.10 -18.44 8.14
CA SER A 270 0.45 -19.01 9.43
C SER A 270 0.32 -17.96 10.54
N LYS A 271 0.16 -18.42 11.79
CA LYS A 271 0.13 -17.53 12.95
C LYS A 271 1.37 -16.64 13.06
N LYS A 272 2.54 -17.17 12.70
CA LYS A 272 3.81 -16.41 12.72
C LYS A 272 3.83 -15.31 11.67
N GLU A 273 3.30 -15.57 10.48
CA GLU A 273 3.21 -14.55 9.41
C GLU A 273 2.24 -13.43 9.77
N LEU A 274 1.16 -13.74 10.49
CA LEU A 274 0.19 -12.75 10.97
C LEU A 274 0.68 -11.95 12.19
N SER A 275 1.74 -12.37 12.89
CA SER A 275 2.25 -11.71 14.10
C SER A 275 3.77 -11.44 14.00
N PRO A 276 4.22 -10.66 12.99
CA PRO A 276 5.63 -10.36 12.82
C PRO A 276 6.16 -9.33 13.84
N VAL A 277 5.26 -8.58 14.50
CA VAL A 277 5.59 -7.57 15.51
C VAL A 277 5.51 -8.18 16.92
N LYS A 278 6.57 -8.02 17.70
CA LYS A 278 6.64 -8.54 19.07
C LYS A 278 6.13 -7.57 20.11
N SER A 279 6.45 -6.31 19.97
CA SER A 279 5.98 -5.28 20.89
C SER A 279 5.96 -3.91 20.24
N ILE A 280 5.07 -3.05 20.74
CA ILE A 280 4.94 -1.65 20.35
C ILE A 280 4.90 -0.82 21.63
N ARG A 281 5.68 0.26 21.66
CA ARG A 281 5.65 1.27 22.71
C ARG A 281 5.41 2.62 22.05
N ILE A 282 4.39 3.33 22.49
CA ILE A 282 4.07 4.68 22.06
C ILE A 282 4.35 5.60 23.26
N SER A 283 5.10 6.67 23.06
CA SER A 283 5.35 7.66 24.11
C SER A 283 4.06 8.42 24.47
N GLU A 284 3.94 8.89 25.71
CA GLU A 284 2.75 9.61 26.19
C GLU A 284 2.49 10.88 25.39
N ASP A 285 3.54 11.57 24.97
CA ASP A 285 3.47 12.78 24.14
C ASP A 285 3.16 12.49 22.66
N LYS A 286 2.99 11.22 22.28
CA LYS A 286 2.71 10.76 20.90
C LYS A 286 3.77 11.23 19.89
N LYS A 287 5.03 11.39 20.33
CA LYS A 287 6.15 11.80 19.46
C LYS A 287 7.06 10.65 19.07
N GLN A 288 6.99 9.53 19.76
CA GLN A 288 7.85 8.38 19.50
C GLN A 288 7.07 7.07 19.49
N VAL A 289 7.40 6.22 18.51
CA VAL A 289 6.95 4.83 18.48
C VAL A 289 8.18 3.93 18.35
N ILE A 290 8.29 2.98 19.26
CA ILE A 290 9.33 1.95 19.24
C ILE A 290 8.66 0.61 18.94
N ILE A 291 9.13 -0.06 17.91
CA ILE A 291 8.59 -1.34 17.44
C ILE A 291 9.68 -2.39 17.44
N GLN A 292 9.43 -3.48 18.14
CA GLN A 292 10.31 -4.64 18.13
C GLN A 292 9.78 -5.70 17.15
N LEU A 293 10.53 -5.97 16.09
CA LEU A 293 10.23 -6.99 15.09
C LEU A 293 10.85 -8.35 15.46
N SER A 294 12.06 -8.32 16.00
CA SER A 294 12.76 -9.51 16.47
C SER A 294 13.62 -9.19 17.70
N ALA A 295 14.30 -10.17 18.27
CA ALA A 295 15.22 -9.95 19.39
C ALA A 295 16.36 -8.96 19.03
N LYS A 296 16.71 -8.89 17.75
CA LYS A 296 17.82 -8.07 17.23
C LYS A 296 17.38 -6.89 16.40
N GLU A 297 16.09 -6.75 16.10
CA GLU A 297 15.58 -5.72 15.21
C GLU A 297 14.51 -4.86 15.89
N THR A 298 14.85 -3.61 16.09
CA THR A 298 13.97 -2.59 16.62
C THR A 298 13.93 -1.41 15.67
N LYS A 299 12.74 -0.89 15.40
CA LYS A 299 12.53 0.34 14.62
C LYS A 299 12.04 1.44 15.54
N THR A 300 12.55 2.64 15.34
CA THR A 300 12.13 3.84 16.08
C THR A 300 11.62 4.87 15.10
N ILE A 301 10.39 5.32 15.28
CA ILE A 301 9.77 6.37 14.49
C ILE A 301 9.57 7.61 15.38
N LEU A 302 10.04 8.74 14.90
CA LEU A 302 9.88 10.03 15.60
C LEU A 302 8.88 10.88 14.82
N PHE A 303 7.89 11.43 15.51
CA PHE A 303 6.92 12.38 15.00
C PHE A 303 7.16 13.78 15.55
N GLN A 304 6.84 14.78 14.77
CA GLN A 304 6.91 16.18 15.20
C GLN A 304 5.65 16.58 15.98
#